data_ab18d24165b5dfba9f0048c66ca1bc9c
#
_entry.id   ab18d24165b5dfba9f0048c66ca1bc9c
#
_cell.length_a   1.000
_cell.length_b   1.000
_cell.length_c   1.000
_cell.angle_alpha   90.00
_cell.angle_beta   90.00
_cell.angle_gamma   90.00
#
_symmetry.space_group_name_H-M   'P 1'
#
loop_
_entity.id
_entity.type
_entity.pdbx_description
1 polymer ?
#
loop_
_entity_poly.entity_id
_entity_poly.type
_entity_poly.pdbx_seq_one_letter_code
_entity_poly.pdbx_strand_id
1 'polypeptide(L)'
;FIRPSPSQTHLGGVARRTREAVALCEGAGFDVVLIETVGVGQSETVVAQMADLFMLLLAPAGGDELQGVKRGIMEMADIILVNKADGDLKPVAMRTCADYSGALRLMRKRPQDPESFPKAMMVSALEEQGLQDALVQMQELDQWRREHGFFDGTRAAQAQYWFEQDVRATLLAQLDQPDVRRQMQHLGGEVAKGVLDPTVAADQMR
;
A
#
# COMPACT_ATOMS: atom_id res chain seq x y z
N PHE A 1 16.53 12.36 5.61
CA PHE A 1 16.62 12.35 4.14
C PHE A 1 15.22 12.25 3.54
N ILE A 2 14.88 13.14 2.62
CA ILE A 2 13.59 13.14 1.91
C ILE A 2 13.87 12.90 0.43
N ARG A 3 13.19 11.89 -0.15
CA ARG A 3 13.27 11.58 -1.57
C ARG A 3 11.88 11.67 -2.21
N PRO A 4 11.61 12.63 -3.08
CA PRO A 4 10.40 12.65 -3.87
C PRO A 4 10.45 11.54 -4.92
N SER A 5 9.35 10.81 -5.07
CA SER A 5 9.16 9.85 -6.17
C SER A 5 8.11 10.41 -7.12
N PRO A 6 8.45 10.67 -8.40
CA PRO A 6 7.46 11.15 -9.36
C PRO A 6 6.39 10.07 -9.56
N SER A 7 5.13 10.48 -9.47
CA SER A 7 3.99 9.64 -9.84
C SER A 7 4.03 9.40 -11.36
N GLN A 8 4.53 8.26 -11.77
CA GLN A 8 4.50 7.84 -13.19
C GLN A 8 3.34 6.88 -13.41
N THR A 9 2.82 6.87 -14.62
CA THR A 9 1.63 6.12 -15.06
C THR A 9 1.75 4.59 -14.97
N HIS A 10 2.91 4.04 -14.65
CA HIS A 10 3.15 2.60 -14.50
C HIS A 10 3.42 2.25 -13.03
N LEU A 11 2.39 1.80 -12.32
CA LEU A 11 2.42 1.38 -10.91
C LEU A 11 3.57 0.41 -10.58
N GLY A 12 3.87 -0.55 -11.46
CA GLY A 12 4.95 -1.52 -11.24
C GLY A 12 6.35 -0.91 -11.17
N GLY A 13 6.66 0.06 -12.03
CA GLY A 13 7.97 0.72 -12.05
C GLY A 13 8.24 1.60 -10.83
N VAL A 14 7.21 2.28 -10.32
CA VAL A 14 7.31 3.11 -9.10
C VAL A 14 7.51 2.23 -7.88
N ALA A 15 6.75 1.13 -7.76
CA ALA A 15 6.88 0.19 -6.66
C ALA A 15 8.28 -0.43 -6.57
N ARG A 16 8.85 -0.84 -7.69
CA ARG A 16 10.21 -1.40 -7.74
C ARG A 16 11.24 -0.38 -7.24
N ARG A 17 11.22 0.85 -7.77
CA ARG A 17 12.16 1.90 -7.37
C ARG A 17 12.00 2.30 -5.91
N THR A 18 10.79 2.25 -5.38
CA THR A 18 10.52 2.52 -3.96
C THR A 18 11.15 1.45 -3.09
N ARG A 19 10.99 0.17 -3.41
CA ARG A 19 11.64 -0.94 -2.69
C ARG A 19 13.16 -0.85 -2.72
N GLU A 20 13.74 -0.57 -3.89
CA GLU A 20 15.19 -0.37 -4.04
C GLU A 20 15.67 0.78 -3.16
N ALA A 21 14.90 1.88 -3.06
CA ALA A 21 15.21 3.01 -2.20
C ALA A 21 15.11 2.66 -0.70
N VAL A 22 14.10 1.88 -0.30
CA VAL A 22 13.96 1.38 1.08
C VAL A 22 15.16 0.53 1.45
N ALA A 23 15.53 -0.44 0.59
CA ALA A 23 16.70 -1.30 0.83
C ALA A 23 18.02 -0.50 0.97
N LEU A 24 18.18 0.57 0.18
CA LEU A 24 19.33 1.47 0.30
C LEU A 24 19.31 2.26 1.62
N CYS A 25 18.15 2.72 2.08
CA CYS A 25 18.02 3.40 3.37
C CYS A 25 18.35 2.45 4.52
N GLU A 26 17.82 1.22 4.50
CA GLU A 26 18.14 0.19 5.50
C GLU A 26 19.64 -0.14 5.51
N GLY A 27 20.24 -0.34 4.32
CA GLY A 27 21.68 -0.57 4.19
C GLY A 27 22.56 0.61 4.64
N ALA A 28 22.01 1.83 4.59
CA ALA A 28 22.66 3.04 5.10
C ALA A 28 22.48 3.24 6.63
N GLY A 29 21.75 2.36 7.30
CA GLY A 29 21.56 2.36 8.76
C GLY A 29 20.42 3.27 9.24
N PHE A 30 19.41 3.56 8.40
CA PHE A 30 18.21 4.25 8.87
C PHE A 30 17.31 3.25 9.63
N ASP A 31 16.91 3.63 10.84
CA ASP A 31 16.05 2.80 11.70
C ASP A 31 14.59 2.82 11.25
N VAL A 32 14.14 3.90 10.65
CA VAL A 32 12.76 4.10 10.20
C VAL A 32 12.75 4.68 8.79
N VAL A 33 11.97 4.06 7.91
CA VAL A 33 11.72 4.53 6.55
C VAL A 33 10.22 4.76 6.36
N LEU A 34 9.82 6.00 6.12
CA LEU A 34 8.43 6.36 5.86
C LEU A 34 8.17 6.40 4.35
N ILE A 35 7.16 5.65 3.92
CA ILE A 35 6.68 5.65 2.53
C ILE A 35 5.34 6.38 2.50
N GLU A 36 5.31 7.57 1.91
CA GLU A 36 4.09 8.36 1.77
C GLU A 36 3.48 8.16 0.38
N THR A 37 2.15 8.01 0.34
CA THR A 37 1.37 7.98 -0.90
C THR A 37 0.45 9.18 -0.98
N VAL A 38 0.15 9.61 -2.21
CA VAL A 38 -0.75 10.75 -2.46
C VAL A 38 -2.24 10.41 -2.30
N GLY A 39 -2.59 9.19 -1.90
CA GLY A 39 -3.97 8.78 -1.60
C GLY A 39 -4.90 8.68 -2.81
N VAL A 40 -4.37 8.61 -4.04
CA VAL A 40 -5.15 8.47 -5.27
C VAL A 40 -4.73 7.23 -6.06
N GLY A 41 -5.70 6.43 -6.40
CA GLY A 41 -5.50 5.24 -7.21
C GLY A 41 -5.02 4.03 -6.45
N GLN A 42 -4.92 2.91 -6.65
CA GLN A 42 -4.60 1.68 -5.90
C GLN A 42 -3.15 1.59 -5.36
N SER A 43 -2.46 2.73 -5.22
CA SER A 43 -1.09 2.80 -4.70
C SER A 43 -1.01 2.40 -3.22
N GLU A 44 -2.10 2.58 -2.48
CA GLU A 44 -2.19 2.24 -1.06
C GLU A 44 -2.01 0.73 -0.84
N THR A 45 -2.63 -0.11 -1.67
CA THR A 45 -2.52 -1.56 -1.58
C THR A 45 -1.09 -2.04 -1.91
N VAL A 46 -0.43 -1.34 -2.84
CA VAL A 46 0.95 -1.65 -3.22
C VAL A 46 1.92 -1.31 -2.09
N VAL A 47 1.71 -0.18 -1.39
CA VAL A 47 2.55 0.21 -0.25
C VAL A 47 2.40 -0.77 0.92
N ALA A 48 1.20 -1.26 1.21
CA ALA A 48 0.98 -2.28 2.23
C ALA A 48 1.80 -3.57 1.97
N GLN A 49 2.14 -3.87 0.71
CA GLN A 49 2.96 -5.03 0.34
C GLN A 49 4.48 -4.77 0.41
N MET A 50 4.92 -3.60 0.90
CA MET A 50 6.34 -3.29 1.04
C MET A 50 6.67 -2.59 2.37
N ALA A 51 5.69 -2.35 3.22
CA ALA A 51 5.86 -1.78 4.55
C ALA A 51 5.69 -2.86 5.63
N ASP A 52 6.41 -2.71 6.74
CA ASP A 52 6.25 -3.57 7.91
C ASP A 52 5.03 -3.18 8.75
N LEU A 53 4.67 -1.89 8.69
CA LEU A 53 3.50 -1.30 9.32
C LEU A 53 2.76 -0.44 8.29
N PHE A 54 1.44 -0.57 8.25
CA PHE A 54 0.59 0.24 7.38
C PHE A 54 -0.26 1.20 8.22
N MET A 55 0.08 2.49 8.13
CA MET A 55 -0.62 3.56 8.82
C MET A 55 -1.54 4.30 7.86
N LEU A 56 -2.83 4.37 8.19
CA LEU A 56 -3.81 5.13 7.44
C LEU A 56 -4.04 6.49 8.10
N LEU A 57 -3.73 7.57 7.38
CA LEU A 57 -4.00 8.94 7.82
C LEU A 57 -5.33 9.43 7.26
N LEU A 58 -6.19 9.91 8.14
CA LEU A 58 -7.50 10.45 7.79
C LEU A 58 -7.63 11.88 8.32
N ALA A 59 -8.34 12.73 7.58
CA ALA A 59 -8.84 14.00 8.11
C ALA A 59 -10.17 13.77 8.84
N PRO A 60 -10.56 14.61 9.82
CA PRO A 60 -11.89 14.55 10.40
C PRO A 60 -12.93 14.85 9.32
N ALA A 61 -13.91 13.97 9.19
CA ALA A 61 -14.90 14.09 8.14
C ALA A 61 -16.26 14.49 8.70
N GLY A 62 -16.90 15.41 8.02
CA GLY A 62 -18.29 15.74 8.25
C GLY A 62 -19.19 14.86 7.39
N GLY A 63 -19.54 13.66 7.83
CA GLY A 63 -20.63 12.87 7.24
C GLY A 63 -20.21 11.52 6.63
N ASP A 64 -20.16 11.37 5.34
CA ASP A 64 -20.24 10.10 4.60
C ASP A 64 -18.87 9.40 4.31
N GLU A 65 -17.80 9.77 5.00
CA GLU A 65 -16.43 9.33 4.65
C GLU A 65 -16.05 7.92 5.09
N LEU A 66 -16.79 7.28 6.01
CA LEU A 66 -16.68 5.83 6.19
C LEU A 66 -16.96 5.06 4.90
N GLN A 67 -17.77 5.64 4.01
CA GLN A 67 -18.02 5.10 2.67
C GLN A 67 -16.90 5.45 1.68
N GLY A 68 -16.15 6.54 1.90
CA GLY A 68 -15.04 6.97 1.05
C GLY A 68 -13.76 6.13 1.22
N VAL A 69 -13.50 5.60 2.42
CA VAL A 69 -12.37 4.68 2.66
C VAL A 69 -12.80 3.28 2.22
N LYS A 70 -12.23 2.81 1.14
CA LYS A 70 -12.49 1.47 0.63
C LYS A 70 -12.20 0.45 1.75
N ARG A 71 -13.15 -0.43 2.02
CA ARG A 71 -13.06 -1.47 3.07
C ARG A 71 -11.72 -2.22 3.03
N GLY A 72 -11.22 -2.52 1.84
CA GLY A 72 -9.94 -3.20 1.67
C GLY A 72 -8.73 -2.44 2.25
N ILE A 73 -8.73 -1.11 2.23
CA ILE A 73 -7.65 -0.30 2.82
C ILE A 73 -7.73 -0.36 4.35
N MET A 74 -8.93 -0.30 4.93
CA MET A 74 -9.13 -0.45 6.36
C MET A 74 -8.67 -1.84 6.85
N GLU A 75 -8.93 -2.89 6.07
CA GLU A 75 -8.51 -4.26 6.42
C GLU A 75 -6.98 -4.43 6.45
N MET A 76 -6.25 -3.59 5.72
CA MET A 76 -4.79 -3.58 5.71
C MET A 76 -4.18 -2.69 6.79
N ALA A 77 -4.94 -1.68 7.27
CA ALA A 77 -4.41 -0.72 8.23
C ALA A 77 -4.09 -1.37 9.57
N ASP A 78 -2.89 -1.09 10.06
CA ASP A 78 -2.46 -1.48 11.41
C ASP A 78 -2.87 -0.43 12.44
N ILE A 79 -2.73 0.84 12.06
CA ILE A 79 -3.13 1.99 12.86
C ILE A 79 -3.84 2.99 11.95
N ILE A 80 -4.97 3.49 12.40
CA ILE A 80 -5.68 4.60 11.76
C ILE A 80 -5.46 5.85 12.61
N LEU A 81 -4.88 6.90 12.02
CA LEU A 81 -4.69 8.18 12.68
C LEU A 81 -5.66 9.21 12.10
N VAL A 82 -6.60 9.65 12.92
CA VAL A 82 -7.48 10.78 12.59
C VAL A 82 -6.74 12.06 12.96
N ASN A 83 -6.13 12.68 11.96
CA ASN A 83 -5.34 13.91 12.10
C ASN A 83 -6.25 15.15 12.16
N LYS A 84 -5.67 16.32 12.44
CA LYS A 84 -6.39 17.60 12.62
C LYS A 84 -7.41 17.55 13.77
N ALA A 85 -7.09 16.78 14.82
CA ALA A 85 -7.94 16.64 16.00
C ALA A 85 -7.74 17.82 16.99
N ASP A 86 -7.79 19.04 16.47
CA ASP A 86 -7.59 20.30 17.19
C ASP A 86 -8.71 21.31 16.88
N GLY A 87 -8.72 22.41 17.61
CA GLY A 87 -9.67 23.51 17.43
C GLY A 87 -11.11 23.03 17.24
N ASP A 88 -11.81 23.63 16.30
CA ASP A 88 -13.21 23.34 15.98
C ASP A 88 -13.43 21.95 15.37
N LEU A 89 -12.36 21.33 14.87
CA LEU A 89 -12.43 19.98 14.27
C LEU A 89 -12.35 18.86 15.32
N LYS A 90 -11.93 19.14 16.55
CA LYS A 90 -11.75 18.13 17.60
C LYS A 90 -13.02 17.28 17.89
N PRO A 91 -14.24 17.86 17.99
CA PRO A 91 -15.45 17.05 18.20
C PRO A 91 -15.74 16.11 17.03
N VAL A 92 -15.46 16.56 15.79
CA VAL A 92 -15.65 15.75 14.58
C VAL A 92 -14.61 14.64 14.53
N ALA A 93 -13.35 14.94 14.83
CA ALA A 93 -12.27 13.96 14.91
C ALA A 93 -12.56 12.87 15.94
N MET A 94 -13.11 13.25 17.11
CA MET A 94 -13.51 12.28 18.15
C MET A 94 -14.58 11.32 17.63
N ARG A 95 -15.58 11.82 16.93
CA ARG A 95 -16.66 11.01 16.34
C ARG A 95 -16.11 10.09 15.27
N THR A 96 -15.33 10.63 14.33
CA THR A 96 -14.66 9.85 13.29
C THR A 96 -13.79 8.73 13.89
N CYS A 97 -12.99 9.03 14.90
CA CYS A 97 -12.14 8.03 15.57
C CYS A 97 -12.98 6.93 16.24
N ALA A 98 -14.11 7.28 16.88
CA ALA A 98 -15.02 6.32 17.49
C ALA A 98 -15.66 5.40 16.44
N ASP A 99 -16.07 5.95 15.29
CA ASP A 99 -16.67 5.20 14.19
C ASP A 99 -15.68 4.18 13.61
N TYR A 100 -14.44 4.61 13.33
CA TYR A 100 -13.38 3.69 12.87
C TYR A 100 -13.01 2.65 13.92
N SER A 101 -12.93 3.01 15.20
CA SER A 101 -12.71 2.07 16.29
C SER A 101 -13.81 1.00 16.36
N GLY A 102 -15.06 1.41 16.15
CA GLY A 102 -16.21 0.50 16.06
C GLY A 102 -16.10 -0.45 14.88
N ALA A 103 -15.77 0.07 13.69
CA ALA A 103 -15.60 -0.72 12.49
C ALA A 103 -14.45 -1.75 12.62
N LEU A 104 -13.31 -1.34 13.16
CA LEU A 104 -12.15 -2.22 13.38
C LEU A 104 -12.47 -3.39 14.31
N ARG A 105 -13.31 -3.18 15.34
CA ARG A 105 -13.74 -4.27 16.25
C ARG A 105 -14.60 -5.33 15.59
N LEU A 106 -15.26 -4.98 14.49
CA LEU A 106 -16.09 -5.92 13.71
C LEU A 106 -15.28 -6.69 12.66
N MET A 107 -14.03 -6.30 12.44
CA MET A 107 -13.15 -7.00 11.49
C MET A 107 -12.60 -8.29 12.09
N ARG A 108 -12.23 -9.22 11.20
CA ARG A 108 -11.57 -10.45 11.61
C ARG A 108 -10.22 -10.13 12.25
N LYS A 109 -9.99 -10.66 13.44
CA LYS A 109 -8.69 -10.56 14.11
C LYS A 109 -7.59 -11.17 13.25
N ARG A 110 -6.47 -10.52 13.19
CA ARG A 110 -5.29 -10.98 12.44
C ARG A 110 -4.35 -11.72 13.39
N PRO A 111 -3.91 -12.95 13.06
CA PRO A 111 -3.03 -13.75 13.94
C PRO A 111 -1.70 -13.06 14.28
N GLN A 112 -1.22 -12.20 13.39
CA GLN A 112 0.05 -11.47 13.54
C GLN A 112 -0.03 -10.24 14.44
N ASP A 113 -1.18 -9.93 15.02
CA ASP A 113 -1.37 -8.73 15.82
C ASP A 113 -1.81 -9.09 17.25
N PRO A 114 -1.37 -8.31 18.27
CA PRO A 114 -1.90 -8.42 19.61
C PRO A 114 -3.38 -8.00 19.65
N GLU A 115 -4.10 -8.39 20.72
CA GLU A 115 -5.55 -8.16 20.83
C GLU A 115 -5.98 -6.70 20.71
N SER A 116 -5.09 -5.77 21.05
CA SER A 116 -5.35 -4.34 21.00
C SER A 116 -5.26 -3.73 19.60
N PHE A 117 -4.88 -4.50 18.59
CA PHE A 117 -4.72 -4.06 17.21
C PHE A 117 -5.70 -4.77 16.24
N PRO A 118 -6.03 -4.15 15.10
CA PRO A 118 -5.71 -2.77 14.71
C PRO A 118 -6.45 -1.74 15.57
N LYS A 119 -5.97 -0.49 15.61
CA LYS A 119 -6.58 0.58 16.42
C LYS A 119 -6.70 1.90 15.68
N ALA A 120 -7.66 2.74 16.11
CA ALA A 120 -7.80 4.11 15.65
C ALA A 120 -7.44 5.08 16.78
N MET A 121 -6.72 6.14 16.44
CA MET A 121 -6.27 7.17 17.38
C MET A 121 -6.47 8.56 16.80
N MET A 122 -6.65 9.55 17.66
CA MET A 122 -6.67 10.97 17.26
C MET A 122 -5.27 11.57 17.39
N VAL A 123 -4.89 12.39 16.42
CA VAL A 123 -3.65 13.17 16.47
C VAL A 123 -3.90 14.59 15.94
N SER A 124 -3.10 15.52 16.39
CA SER A 124 -2.98 16.84 15.79
C SER A 124 -1.52 17.09 15.43
N ALA A 125 -1.23 17.14 14.15
CA ALA A 125 0.11 17.51 13.69
C ALA A 125 0.41 19.00 13.95
N LEU A 126 -0.63 19.85 14.01
CA LEU A 126 -0.49 21.28 14.27
C LEU A 126 -0.12 21.57 15.74
N GLU A 127 -0.81 20.91 16.67
CA GLU A 127 -0.61 21.08 18.11
C GLU A 127 0.34 20.04 18.72
N GLU A 128 0.88 19.15 17.90
CA GLU A 128 1.76 18.03 18.30
C GLU A 128 1.14 17.09 19.35
N GLN A 129 -0.20 17.01 19.38
CA GLN A 129 -0.94 16.16 20.32
C GLN A 129 -1.12 14.75 19.76
N GLY A 130 -0.95 13.75 20.63
CA GLY A 130 -1.16 12.32 20.31
C GLY A 130 -0.09 11.70 19.40
N LEU A 131 0.89 12.47 18.91
CA LEU A 131 1.94 11.95 18.02
C LEU A 131 2.87 10.98 18.76
N GLN A 132 3.25 11.33 20.00
CA GLN A 132 4.10 10.47 20.82
C GLN A 132 3.39 9.14 21.14
N ASP A 133 2.11 9.19 21.49
CA ASP A 133 1.32 8.00 21.77
C ASP A 133 1.20 7.11 20.52
N ALA A 134 0.99 7.72 19.35
CA ALA A 134 0.96 7.00 18.08
C ALA A 134 2.31 6.30 17.80
N LEU A 135 3.43 6.98 18.03
CA LEU A 135 4.77 6.38 17.88
C LEU A 135 4.98 5.20 18.82
N VAL A 136 4.59 5.34 20.10
CA VAL A 136 4.66 4.23 21.07
C VAL A 136 3.85 3.03 20.60
N GLN A 137 2.65 3.27 20.08
CA GLN A 137 1.80 2.18 19.57
C GLN A 137 2.42 1.48 18.33
N MET A 138 3.07 2.23 17.43
CA MET A 138 3.81 1.63 16.31
C MET A 138 4.98 0.77 16.81
N GLN A 139 5.73 1.25 17.78
CA GLN A 139 6.87 0.52 18.37
C GLN A 139 6.40 -0.75 19.09
N GLU A 140 5.31 -0.69 19.85
CA GLU A 140 4.72 -1.87 20.51
C GLU A 140 4.32 -2.95 19.49
N LEU A 141 3.70 -2.57 18.37
CA LEU A 141 3.30 -3.51 17.33
C LEU A 141 4.50 -4.11 16.60
N ASP A 142 5.51 -3.28 16.24
CA ASP A 142 6.73 -3.76 15.61
C ASP A 142 7.47 -4.75 16.52
N GLN A 143 7.63 -4.39 17.80
CA GLN A 143 8.28 -5.27 18.79
C GLN A 143 7.52 -6.60 18.92
N TRP A 144 6.19 -6.55 19.07
CA TRP A 144 5.36 -7.74 19.13
C TRP A 144 5.58 -8.66 17.94
N ARG A 145 5.54 -8.11 16.72
CA ARG A 145 5.72 -8.87 15.48
C ARG A 145 7.10 -9.50 15.39
N ARG A 146 8.15 -8.81 15.87
CA ARG A 146 9.51 -9.35 15.92
C ARG A 146 9.64 -10.49 16.93
N GLU A 147 9.14 -10.30 18.14
CA GLU A 147 9.21 -11.29 19.22
C GLU A 147 8.46 -12.59 18.89
N HIS A 148 7.41 -12.49 18.07
CA HIS A 148 6.59 -13.65 17.68
C HIS A 148 6.91 -14.18 16.27
N GLY A 149 7.96 -13.69 15.61
CA GLY A 149 8.41 -14.15 14.30
C GLY A 149 7.55 -13.71 13.12
N PHE A 150 6.53 -12.86 13.34
CA PHE A 150 5.67 -12.37 12.27
C PHE A 150 6.37 -11.34 11.36
N PHE A 151 7.34 -10.60 11.90
CA PHE A 151 8.11 -9.64 11.12
C PHE A 151 8.86 -10.33 9.98
N ASP A 152 9.66 -11.35 10.30
CA ASP A 152 10.44 -12.08 9.30
C ASP A 152 9.54 -12.86 8.33
N GLY A 153 8.45 -13.44 8.83
CA GLY A 153 7.46 -14.12 7.99
C GLY A 153 6.80 -13.18 6.98
N THR A 154 6.44 -11.97 7.40
CA THR A 154 5.86 -10.96 6.51
C THR A 154 6.86 -10.52 5.44
N ARG A 155 8.12 -10.23 5.82
CA ARG A 155 9.17 -9.85 4.88
C ARG A 155 9.50 -10.96 3.88
N ALA A 156 9.51 -12.21 4.31
CA ALA A 156 9.68 -13.36 3.42
C ALA A 156 8.54 -13.47 2.39
N ALA A 157 7.29 -13.32 2.84
CA ALA A 157 6.12 -13.33 1.95
C ALA A 157 6.14 -12.14 0.97
N GLN A 158 6.52 -10.95 1.42
CA GLN A 158 6.71 -9.77 0.57
C GLN A 158 7.80 -10.00 -0.48
N ALA A 159 8.94 -10.58 -0.08
CA ALA A 159 10.04 -10.89 -1.00
C ALA A 159 9.60 -11.86 -2.10
N GLN A 160 8.85 -12.92 -1.74
CA GLN A 160 8.29 -13.87 -2.70
C GLN A 160 7.29 -13.20 -3.65
N TYR A 161 6.36 -12.41 -3.12
CA TYR A 161 5.38 -11.67 -3.91
C TYR A 161 6.07 -10.78 -4.94
N TRP A 162 7.08 -10.01 -4.53
CA TRP A 162 7.78 -9.10 -5.42
C TRP A 162 8.65 -9.82 -6.45
N PHE A 163 9.26 -10.93 -6.09
CA PHE A 163 9.95 -11.79 -7.06
C PHE A 163 9.01 -12.20 -8.19
N GLU A 164 7.81 -12.68 -7.85
CA GLU A 164 6.80 -13.05 -8.84
C GLU A 164 6.36 -11.86 -9.71
N GLN A 165 6.16 -10.67 -9.08
CA GLN A 165 5.80 -9.46 -9.83
C GLN A 165 6.91 -9.01 -10.78
N ASP A 166 8.17 -9.07 -10.35
CA ASP A 166 9.32 -8.70 -11.19
C ASP A 166 9.50 -9.67 -12.35
N VAL A 167 9.29 -10.97 -12.14
CA VAL A 167 9.28 -11.97 -13.23
C VAL A 167 8.18 -11.66 -14.24
N ARG A 168 6.95 -11.43 -13.78
CA ARG A 168 5.82 -11.07 -14.65
C ARG A 168 6.10 -9.79 -15.45
N ALA A 169 6.59 -8.76 -14.78
CA ALA A 169 6.93 -7.50 -15.42
C ALA A 169 8.02 -7.67 -16.49
N THR A 170 9.02 -8.49 -16.22
CA THR A 170 10.10 -8.81 -17.19
C THR A 170 9.57 -9.53 -18.42
N LEU A 171 8.68 -10.51 -18.24
CA LEU A 171 8.04 -11.22 -19.34
C LEU A 171 7.14 -10.29 -20.16
N LEU A 172 6.35 -9.45 -19.50
CA LEU A 172 5.49 -8.48 -20.19
C LEU A 172 6.32 -7.43 -20.98
N ALA A 173 7.47 -7.01 -20.44
CA ALA A 173 8.35 -6.08 -21.14
C ALA A 173 8.93 -6.67 -22.45
N GLN A 174 8.95 -7.99 -22.60
CA GLN A 174 9.35 -8.62 -23.88
C GLN A 174 8.36 -8.28 -25.01
N LEU A 175 7.08 -8.05 -24.68
CA LEU A 175 6.07 -7.63 -25.67
C LEU A 175 6.34 -6.24 -26.24
N ASP A 176 7.13 -5.42 -25.57
CA ASP A 176 7.52 -4.08 -26.02
C ASP A 176 8.74 -4.09 -26.96
N GLN A 177 9.38 -5.25 -27.13
CA GLN A 177 10.49 -5.37 -28.09
C GLN A 177 10.01 -5.05 -29.53
N PRO A 178 10.81 -4.33 -30.33
CA PRO A 178 10.37 -3.84 -31.63
C PRO A 178 9.87 -4.94 -32.56
N ASP A 179 10.48 -6.12 -32.53
CA ASP A 179 10.11 -7.24 -33.38
C ASP A 179 8.79 -7.85 -32.95
N VAL A 180 8.61 -8.10 -31.64
CA VAL A 180 7.38 -8.63 -31.07
C VAL A 180 6.24 -7.69 -31.33
N ARG A 181 6.46 -6.37 -31.09
CA ARG A 181 5.44 -5.34 -31.32
C ARG A 181 5.02 -5.28 -32.80
N ARG A 182 5.96 -5.40 -33.75
CA ARG A 182 5.64 -5.47 -35.19
C ARG A 182 4.80 -6.69 -35.52
N GLN A 183 5.16 -7.86 -34.99
CA GLN A 183 4.40 -9.09 -35.18
C GLN A 183 2.98 -8.96 -34.60
N MET A 184 2.85 -8.45 -33.39
CA MET A 184 1.53 -8.19 -32.79
C MET A 184 0.67 -7.24 -33.63
N GLN A 185 1.25 -6.18 -34.15
CA GLN A 185 0.54 -5.24 -35.02
C GLN A 185 0.08 -5.90 -36.33
N HIS A 186 0.94 -6.73 -36.94
CA HIS A 186 0.60 -7.45 -38.15
C HIS A 186 -0.56 -8.42 -37.92
N LEU A 187 -0.45 -9.32 -36.91
CA LEU A 187 -1.48 -10.29 -36.60
C LEU A 187 -2.78 -9.59 -36.15
N GLY A 188 -2.70 -8.53 -35.38
CA GLY A 188 -3.85 -7.72 -34.97
C GLY A 188 -4.57 -7.09 -36.20
N GLY A 189 -3.84 -6.71 -37.22
CA GLY A 189 -4.41 -6.25 -38.49
C GLY A 189 -5.17 -7.35 -39.24
N GLU A 190 -4.67 -8.57 -39.24
CA GLU A 190 -5.35 -9.73 -39.84
C GLU A 190 -6.62 -10.13 -39.07
N VAL A 191 -6.57 -10.09 -37.74
CA VAL A 191 -7.72 -10.30 -36.85
C VAL A 191 -8.80 -9.25 -37.09
N ALA A 192 -8.42 -7.96 -37.21
CA ALA A 192 -9.35 -6.87 -37.43
C ALA A 192 -10.08 -6.96 -38.80
N LYS A 193 -9.44 -7.61 -39.81
CA LYS A 193 -10.04 -7.88 -41.12
C LYS A 193 -10.87 -9.16 -41.14
N GLY A 194 -10.92 -9.91 -40.06
CA GLY A 194 -11.62 -11.20 -40.00
C GLY A 194 -10.91 -12.34 -40.78
N VAL A 195 -9.66 -12.15 -41.14
CA VAL A 195 -8.85 -13.15 -41.87
C VAL A 195 -8.30 -14.21 -40.91
N LEU A 196 -8.00 -13.83 -39.68
CA LEU A 196 -7.43 -14.71 -38.65
C LEU A 196 -8.28 -14.68 -37.38
N ASP A 197 -8.50 -15.85 -36.77
CA ASP A 197 -9.16 -15.96 -35.47
C ASP A 197 -8.25 -15.39 -34.37
N PRO A 198 -8.80 -14.61 -33.37
CA PRO A 198 -8.01 -14.04 -32.29
C PRO A 198 -7.18 -15.05 -31.49
N THR A 199 -7.74 -16.25 -31.24
CA THR A 199 -7.06 -17.31 -30.48
C THR A 199 -5.88 -17.87 -31.28
N VAL A 200 -6.08 -18.11 -32.58
CA VAL A 200 -5.03 -18.59 -33.48
C VAL A 200 -3.93 -17.55 -33.62
N ALA A 201 -4.29 -16.27 -33.73
CA ALA A 201 -3.32 -15.18 -33.76
C ALA A 201 -2.46 -15.14 -32.50
N ALA A 202 -3.09 -15.28 -31.32
CA ALA A 202 -2.37 -15.31 -30.05
C ALA A 202 -1.42 -16.51 -29.93
N ASP A 203 -1.82 -17.68 -30.43
CA ASP A 203 -0.98 -18.89 -30.45
C ASP A 203 0.26 -18.74 -31.34
N GLN A 204 0.19 -17.95 -32.41
CA GLN A 204 1.34 -17.63 -33.30
C GLN A 204 2.36 -16.68 -32.63
N MET A 205 2.02 -16.08 -31.47
CA MET A 205 2.94 -15.26 -30.71
C MET A 205 3.76 -16.04 -29.67
N ARG A 206 3.50 -17.34 -29.51
CA ARG A 206 4.27 -18.23 -28.63
C ARG A 206 5.56 -18.67 -29.26
#